data_228462b777834c4c3cc9ce263ebc07cd
#
_entry.id   228462b777834c4c3cc9ce263ebc07cd
#
_cell.length_a   1.000
_cell.length_b   1.000
_cell.length_c   1.000
_cell.angle_alpha   90.00
_cell.angle_beta   90.00
_cell.angle_gamma   90.00
#
_symmetry.space_group_name_H-M   'P 1'
#
loop_
_entity.id
_entity.type
_entity.pdbx_description
1 polymer ?
#
loop_
_entity_poly.entity_id
_entity_poly.type
_entity_poly.pdbx_seq_one_letter_code
_entity_poly.pdbx_strand_id
1 'polypeptide(L)'
;VRRVLLLLFGVALLVWVGATVVLARRERSGPLHAEFEIAGGVPATLYLPEPAVPGASGLPPPPPRGERPPAVVLAHGFASDHILLSGLARRLAQNGYAVLAIDLRGHGANRNPIPDGRGRPDWLFQDLSAAVEYLRGSPYVDGSRIALIGHSMGAFAALDFATRDSGLDGVVAISGAQTLVGPYRPANVLFLFASADPPGLQERATALAADLAGTDRVEDGKTYGDLAHGTAVRLEEVPGVNHLTIVFSTSTASRVLRWLDAVFRVDRASEAPPDLTDRRLAPFAVAMLGGLVLLAGVGWTCGGLSHGLEERPARGGAAGLLILAAGLLLAMAVLAVGVPAAFLSLEVGDVVVSLFAVAGGLLLCAGSLRARPIPVRELGLALGPGAAGAVGVYFLLTPLGVVGHRTAPTAERLLVAVGAAVLLLPFFLAFEAVLRRGGLVRATVLGVSGRILVVAALVGGVRLGVIPPVVMLMVPTLAVLFLLFEVFASGVYAASRNWLVIAVAESSWLAWLVAILMPLRAG
;
A
#
# COMPACT_ATOMS: atom_id res chain seq x y z
N VAL A 1 -4.37 11.61 37.34
CA VAL A 1 -3.84 11.41 35.99
C VAL A 1 -3.85 9.93 35.59
N ARG A 2 -3.18 9.02 36.36
CA ARG A 2 -3.09 7.57 36.00
C ARG A 2 -4.46 6.90 35.82
N ARG A 3 -5.43 7.16 36.68
CA ARG A 3 -6.80 6.60 36.59
C ARG A 3 -7.51 7.09 35.30
N VAL A 4 -7.35 8.37 34.96
CA VAL A 4 -7.95 8.95 33.75
C VAL A 4 -7.32 8.32 32.49
N LEU A 5 -5.99 8.15 32.45
CA LEU A 5 -5.31 7.51 31.34
C LEU A 5 -5.75 6.04 31.16
N LEU A 6 -5.84 5.28 32.27
CA LEU A 6 -6.33 3.90 32.21
C LEU A 6 -7.78 3.81 31.70
N LEU A 7 -8.64 4.76 32.11
CA LEU A 7 -10.01 4.84 31.62
C LEU A 7 -10.03 5.14 30.09
N LEU A 8 -9.25 6.13 29.64
CA LEU A 8 -9.15 6.49 28.22
C LEU A 8 -8.66 5.32 27.38
N PHE A 9 -7.62 4.60 27.81
CA PHE A 9 -7.13 3.42 27.10
C PHE A 9 -8.14 2.27 27.14
N GLY A 10 -8.85 2.07 28.24
CA GLY A 10 -9.93 1.08 28.32
C GLY A 10 -11.07 1.37 27.35
N VAL A 11 -11.52 2.63 27.28
CA VAL A 11 -12.54 3.07 26.32
C VAL A 11 -12.04 2.91 24.88
N ALA A 12 -10.80 3.34 24.57
CA ALA A 12 -10.21 3.20 23.24
C ALA A 12 -10.10 1.73 22.84
N LEU A 13 -9.77 0.82 23.75
CA LEU A 13 -9.72 -0.61 23.48
C LEU A 13 -11.11 -1.17 23.16
N LEU A 14 -12.13 -0.80 23.91
CA LEU A 14 -13.51 -1.21 23.64
C LEU A 14 -13.99 -0.69 22.28
N VAL A 15 -13.68 0.55 21.94
CA VAL A 15 -13.98 1.16 20.64
C VAL A 15 -13.26 0.42 19.53
N TRP A 16 -11.97 0.17 19.68
CA TRP A 16 -11.16 -0.54 18.67
C TRP A 16 -11.66 -1.97 18.44
N VAL A 17 -11.88 -2.74 19.52
CA VAL A 17 -12.41 -4.10 19.45
C VAL A 17 -13.80 -4.10 18.81
N GLY A 18 -14.71 -3.24 19.28
CA GLY A 18 -16.08 -3.14 18.74
C GLY A 18 -16.08 -2.81 17.25
N ALA A 19 -15.30 -1.83 16.84
CA ALA A 19 -15.18 -1.42 15.44
C ALA A 19 -14.56 -2.54 14.57
N THR A 20 -13.53 -3.24 15.06
CA THR A 20 -12.89 -4.37 14.36
C THR A 20 -13.86 -5.55 14.20
N VAL A 21 -14.67 -5.85 15.22
CA VAL A 21 -15.73 -6.87 15.12
C VAL A 21 -16.79 -6.49 14.10
N VAL A 22 -17.23 -5.22 14.10
CA VAL A 22 -18.19 -4.72 13.09
C VAL A 22 -17.58 -4.79 11.69
N LEU A 23 -16.32 -4.40 11.54
CA LEU A 23 -15.59 -4.50 10.26
C LEU A 23 -15.54 -5.94 9.76
N ALA A 24 -15.17 -6.89 10.60
CA ALA A 24 -15.14 -8.32 10.25
C ALA A 24 -16.52 -8.87 9.88
N ARG A 25 -17.60 -8.41 10.56
CA ARG A 25 -18.96 -8.76 10.17
C ARG A 25 -19.34 -8.19 8.82
N ARG A 26 -19.01 -6.93 8.53
CA ARG A 26 -19.24 -6.30 7.22
C ARG A 26 -18.47 -6.98 6.10
N GLU A 27 -17.25 -7.44 6.39
CA GLU A 27 -16.50 -8.25 5.43
C GLU A 27 -17.26 -9.53 5.05
N ARG A 28 -17.76 -10.27 6.03
CA ARG A 28 -18.49 -11.53 5.81
C ARG A 28 -19.87 -11.34 5.20
N SER A 29 -20.52 -10.19 5.40
CA SER A 29 -21.89 -9.92 4.93
C SER A 29 -21.97 -9.32 3.53
N GLY A 30 -20.86 -9.20 2.82
CA GLY A 30 -20.84 -8.71 1.45
C GLY A 30 -20.92 -9.84 0.41
N PRO A 31 -20.65 -9.54 -0.87
CA PRO A 31 -20.62 -10.52 -1.92
C PRO A 31 -19.75 -11.72 -1.57
N LEU A 32 -20.21 -12.91 -1.96
CA LEU A 32 -19.45 -14.13 -1.76
C LEU A 32 -18.12 -14.01 -2.48
N HIS A 33 -17.04 -14.33 -1.77
CA HIS A 33 -15.71 -14.35 -2.35
C HIS A 33 -14.91 -15.56 -1.88
N ALA A 34 -14.01 -16.03 -2.74
CA ALA A 34 -13.11 -17.13 -2.47
C ALA A 34 -11.69 -16.76 -2.89
N GLU A 35 -10.72 -17.05 -2.01
CA GLU A 35 -9.28 -16.90 -2.28
C GLU A 35 -8.71 -18.23 -2.73
N PHE A 36 -7.91 -18.24 -3.80
CA PHE A 36 -7.24 -19.41 -4.35
C PHE A 36 -6.06 -18.97 -5.22
N GLU A 37 -5.30 -19.94 -5.70
CA GLU A 37 -4.23 -19.71 -6.68
C GLU A 37 -4.70 -20.18 -8.06
N ILE A 38 -4.48 -19.35 -9.08
CA ILE A 38 -4.69 -19.71 -10.49
C ILE A 38 -3.38 -20.18 -11.14
N ALA A 39 -3.41 -20.51 -12.42
CA ALA A 39 -2.23 -20.96 -13.16
C ALA A 39 -1.02 -20.05 -12.93
N GLY A 40 0.17 -20.63 -12.86
CA GLY A 40 1.40 -19.89 -12.57
C GLY A 40 1.57 -19.52 -11.09
N GLY A 41 0.73 -20.02 -10.17
CA GLY A 41 0.80 -19.71 -8.74
C GLY A 41 0.43 -18.25 -8.43
N VAL A 42 -0.44 -17.65 -9.25
CA VAL A 42 -0.91 -16.27 -9.04
C VAL A 42 -2.07 -16.29 -8.05
N PRO A 43 -1.95 -15.65 -6.87
CA PRO A 43 -3.04 -15.55 -5.91
C PRO A 43 -4.16 -14.69 -6.47
N ALA A 44 -5.39 -15.15 -6.27
CA ALA A 44 -6.59 -14.49 -6.79
C ALA A 44 -7.74 -14.59 -5.80
N THR A 45 -8.60 -13.59 -5.80
CA THR A 45 -9.87 -13.57 -5.09
C THR A 45 -11.00 -13.35 -6.08
N LEU A 46 -11.89 -14.32 -6.20
CA LEU A 46 -13.08 -14.22 -7.03
C LEU A 46 -14.26 -13.74 -6.19
N TYR A 47 -14.85 -12.60 -6.57
CA TYR A 47 -16.08 -12.06 -6.02
C TYR A 47 -17.22 -12.37 -6.99
N LEU A 48 -18.32 -12.93 -6.48
CA LEU A 48 -19.48 -13.29 -7.27
C LEU A 48 -20.69 -12.39 -6.95
N PRO A 49 -21.55 -12.09 -7.95
CA PRO A 49 -22.78 -11.33 -7.72
C PRO A 49 -23.71 -12.04 -6.73
N GLU A 50 -24.53 -11.28 -6.01
CA GLU A 50 -25.63 -11.80 -5.18
C GLU A 50 -26.83 -12.17 -6.07
N PRO A 51 -27.61 -13.19 -5.74
CA PRO A 51 -27.57 -14.00 -4.52
C PRO A 51 -26.70 -15.27 -4.67
N ALA A 52 -25.43 -15.20 -4.38
CA ALA A 52 -24.56 -16.38 -4.34
C ALA A 52 -24.60 -17.02 -2.95
N VAL A 53 -25.13 -18.24 -2.84
CA VAL A 53 -25.15 -18.99 -1.58
C VAL A 53 -24.01 -20.01 -1.58
N PRO A 54 -23.11 -20.02 -0.56
CA PRO A 54 -21.99 -20.95 -0.53
C PRO A 54 -22.46 -22.41 -0.59
N GLY A 55 -21.87 -23.19 -1.49
CA GLY A 55 -21.97 -24.65 -1.50
C GLY A 55 -20.97 -25.30 -0.53
N ALA A 56 -20.93 -26.61 -0.51
CA ALA A 56 -19.99 -27.39 0.34
C ALA A 56 -18.51 -27.10 0.04
N SER A 57 -18.18 -26.61 -1.16
CA SER A 57 -16.82 -26.20 -1.58
C SER A 57 -16.49 -24.73 -1.29
N GLY A 58 -17.40 -23.99 -0.64
CA GLY A 58 -17.24 -22.53 -0.43
C GLY A 58 -17.75 -21.67 -1.60
N LEU A 59 -17.83 -22.20 -2.83
CA LEU A 59 -18.44 -21.54 -3.98
C LEU A 59 -19.85 -22.11 -4.23
N PRO A 60 -20.78 -21.32 -4.81
CA PRO A 60 -22.11 -21.79 -5.18
C PRO A 60 -22.04 -22.79 -6.34
N PRO A 61 -23.11 -23.52 -6.65
CA PRO A 61 -23.24 -24.16 -7.95
C PRO A 61 -23.12 -23.10 -9.06
N PRO A 62 -22.43 -23.41 -10.17
CA PRO A 62 -22.30 -22.46 -11.26
C PRO A 62 -23.67 -22.15 -11.88
N PRO A 63 -23.94 -20.88 -12.26
CA PRO A 63 -25.18 -20.50 -12.90
C PRO A 63 -25.32 -21.12 -14.30
N PRO A 64 -26.56 -21.29 -14.80
CA PRO A 64 -26.79 -21.69 -16.18
C PRO A 64 -26.04 -20.78 -17.17
N ARG A 65 -25.62 -21.31 -18.32
CA ARG A 65 -24.79 -20.57 -19.29
C ARG A 65 -25.38 -19.20 -19.69
N GLY A 66 -26.70 -19.10 -19.88
CA GLY A 66 -27.35 -17.84 -20.26
C GLY A 66 -27.51 -16.81 -19.14
N GLU A 67 -27.22 -17.19 -17.89
CA GLU A 67 -27.36 -16.34 -16.70
C GLU A 67 -25.98 -15.94 -16.11
N ARG A 68 -24.89 -16.34 -16.77
CA ARG A 68 -23.54 -16.05 -16.29
C ARG A 68 -23.22 -14.56 -16.41
N PRO A 69 -22.71 -13.94 -15.33
CA PRO A 69 -22.35 -12.52 -15.35
C PRO A 69 -21.15 -12.25 -16.23
N PRO A 70 -21.01 -11.04 -16.79
CA PRO A 70 -19.75 -10.57 -17.35
C PRO A 70 -18.69 -10.49 -16.26
N ALA A 71 -17.42 -10.61 -16.66
CA ALA A 71 -16.30 -10.70 -15.74
C ALA A 71 -15.32 -9.53 -15.86
N VAL A 72 -14.67 -9.24 -14.73
CA VAL A 72 -13.67 -8.19 -14.63
C VAL A 72 -12.44 -8.72 -13.93
N VAL A 73 -11.25 -8.50 -14.48
CA VAL A 73 -9.98 -8.67 -13.76
C VAL A 73 -9.58 -7.34 -13.13
N LEU A 74 -9.21 -7.36 -11.85
CA LEU A 74 -8.64 -6.20 -11.15
C LEU A 74 -7.13 -6.40 -10.92
N ALA A 75 -6.32 -5.44 -11.38
CA ALA A 75 -4.88 -5.39 -11.20
C ALA A 75 -4.47 -4.18 -10.35
N HIS A 76 -3.80 -4.42 -9.23
CA HIS A 76 -3.38 -3.39 -8.27
C HIS A 76 -2.13 -2.63 -8.72
N GLY A 77 -1.81 -1.53 -8.01
CA GLY A 77 -0.62 -0.71 -8.21
C GLY A 77 0.65 -1.26 -7.56
N PHE A 78 1.78 -0.59 -7.81
CA PHE A 78 3.06 -0.87 -7.15
C PHE A 78 2.95 -0.73 -5.63
N ALA A 79 3.67 -1.57 -4.88
CA ALA A 79 3.67 -1.60 -3.41
C ALA A 79 2.25 -1.77 -2.80
N SER A 80 1.41 -2.56 -3.47
CA SER A 80 0.03 -2.83 -3.11
C SER A 80 -0.29 -4.32 -3.27
N ASP A 81 -1.55 -4.70 -3.06
CA ASP A 81 -2.10 -6.02 -3.31
C ASP A 81 -3.59 -5.91 -3.68
N HIS A 82 -4.25 -7.06 -3.94
CA HIS A 82 -5.66 -7.09 -4.32
C HIS A 82 -6.59 -6.52 -3.23
N ILE A 83 -6.19 -6.51 -1.95
CA ILE A 83 -7.03 -6.00 -0.84
C ILE A 83 -7.32 -4.51 -1.00
N LEU A 84 -6.36 -3.73 -1.53
CA LEU A 84 -6.58 -2.30 -1.81
C LEU A 84 -7.77 -2.08 -2.75
N LEU A 85 -7.96 -2.97 -3.73
CA LEU A 85 -9.05 -2.90 -4.70
C LEU A 85 -10.30 -3.67 -4.26
N SER A 86 -10.29 -4.35 -3.10
CA SER A 86 -11.40 -5.16 -2.62
C SER A 86 -12.70 -4.37 -2.47
N GLY A 87 -12.61 -3.08 -2.10
CA GLY A 87 -13.78 -2.19 -2.04
C GLY A 87 -14.42 -1.95 -3.41
N LEU A 88 -13.63 -1.79 -4.45
CA LEU A 88 -14.14 -1.68 -5.83
C LEU A 88 -14.69 -3.03 -6.31
N ALA A 89 -13.97 -4.14 -6.05
CA ALA A 89 -14.42 -5.49 -6.41
C ALA A 89 -15.81 -5.80 -5.84
N ARG A 90 -15.99 -5.53 -4.55
CA ARG A 90 -17.28 -5.77 -3.87
C ARG A 90 -18.42 -4.95 -4.45
N ARG A 91 -18.18 -3.65 -4.73
CA ARG A 91 -19.18 -2.77 -5.34
C ARG A 91 -19.58 -3.23 -6.73
N LEU A 92 -18.64 -3.69 -7.54
CA LEU A 92 -18.93 -4.26 -8.86
C LEU A 92 -19.70 -5.58 -8.73
N ALA A 93 -19.30 -6.46 -7.78
CA ALA A 93 -20.00 -7.72 -7.55
C ALA A 93 -21.44 -7.50 -7.05
N GLN A 94 -21.67 -6.55 -6.15
CA GLN A 94 -23.03 -6.14 -5.71
C GLN A 94 -23.90 -5.65 -6.87
N ASN A 95 -23.26 -5.20 -7.95
CA ASN A 95 -23.93 -4.68 -9.14
C ASN A 95 -23.85 -5.63 -10.36
N GLY A 96 -23.73 -6.94 -10.13
CA GLY A 96 -23.95 -7.96 -11.15
C GLY A 96 -22.70 -8.39 -11.94
N TYR A 97 -21.51 -7.97 -11.55
CA TYR A 97 -20.26 -8.38 -12.19
C TYR A 97 -19.55 -9.47 -11.39
N ALA A 98 -18.99 -10.48 -12.05
CA ALA A 98 -17.99 -11.33 -11.40
C ALA A 98 -16.63 -10.62 -11.47
N VAL A 99 -15.90 -10.58 -10.36
CA VAL A 99 -14.63 -9.84 -10.28
C VAL A 99 -13.53 -10.74 -9.78
N LEU A 100 -12.45 -10.88 -10.54
CA LEU A 100 -11.24 -11.59 -10.17
C LEU A 100 -10.14 -10.56 -9.84
N ALA A 101 -9.85 -10.37 -8.56
CA ALA A 101 -8.75 -9.52 -8.11
C ALA A 101 -7.50 -10.37 -7.86
N ILE A 102 -6.36 -9.99 -8.44
CA ILE A 102 -5.13 -10.78 -8.39
C ILE A 102 -4.00 -10.03 -7.67
N ASP A 103 -3.09 -10.80 -7.05
CA ASP A 103 -1.79 -10.27 -6.60
C ASP A 103 -0.76 -10.45 -7.72
N LEU A 104 -0.28 -9.35 -8.26
CA LEU A 104 0.76 -9.34 -9.28
C LEU A 104 2.08 -9.85 -8.69
N ARG A 105 2.91 -10.44 -9.53
CA ARG A 105 4.22 -10.99 -9.19
C ARG A 105 5.05 -10.05 -8.31
N GLY A 106 5.67 -10.61 -7.29
CA GLY A 106 6.44 -9.86 -6.28
C GLY A 106 5.60 -9.17 -5.21
N HIS A 107 4.27 -9.08 -5.35
CA HIS A 107 3.39 -8.32 -4.46
C HIS A 107 2.46 -9.24 -3.65
N GLY A 108 1.90 -8.71 -2.57
CA GLY A 108 0.88 -9.37 -1.75
C GLY A 108 1.27 -10.77 -1.30
N ALA A 109 0.43 -11.76 -1.62
CA ALA A 109 0.66 -13.18 -1.37
C ALA A 109 1.39 -13.88 -2.54
N ASN A 110 1.66 -13.20 -3.66
CA ASN A 110 2.34 -13.80 -4.80
C ASN A 110 3.81 -14.06 -4.47
N ARG A 111 4.17 -15.35 -4.45
CA ARG A 111 5.52 -15.81 -4.11
C ARG A 111 6.49 -15.77 -5.29
N ASN A 112 5.97 -15.59 -6.51
CA ASN A 112 6.83 -15.43 -7.67
C ASN A 112 7.49 -14.05 -7.61
N PRO A 113 8.82 -13.96 -7.56
CA PRO A 113 9.52 -12.68 -7.54
C PRO A 113 9.44 -12.00 -8.92
N ILE A 114 9.62 -10.67 -8.93
CA ILE A 114 9.82 -9.93 -10.18
C ILE A 114 11.14 -10.41 -10.80
N PRO A 115 11.14 -10.86 -12.07
CA PRO A 115 12.36 -11.29 -12.74
C PRO A 115 13.36 -10.14 -12.90
N ASP A 116 14.64 -10.45 -12.79
CA ASP A 116 15.69 -9.50 -13.18
C ASP A 116 15.65 -9.28 -14.70
N GLY A 117 15.80 -8.04 -15.11
CA GLY A 117 15.90 -7.69 -16.53
C GLY A 117 15.55 -6.24 -16.83
N ARG A 118 16.21 -5.70 -17.88
CA ARG A 118 15.85 -4.41 -18.46
C ARG A 118 15.00 -4.69 -19.71
N GLY A 119 13.76 -4.25 -19.73
CA GLY A 119 12.88 -4.42 -20.86
C GLY A 119 11.42 -4.28 -20.50
N ARG A 120 10.55 -4.61 -21.44
CA ARG A 120 9.09 -4.64 -21.23
C ARG A 120 8.77 -5.70 -20.17
N PRO A 121 7.97 -5.39 -19.14
CA PRO A 121 7.70 -6.33 -18.06
C PRO A 121 6.72 -7.43 -18.52
N ASP A 122 7.20 -8.40 -19.30
CA ASP A 122 6.39 -9.54 -19.78
C ASP A 122 5.77 -10.37 -18.65
N TRP A 123 6.32 -10.27 -17.44
CA TRP A 123 5.74 -10.90 -16.27
C TRP A 123 4.37 -10.32 -15.88
N LEU A 124 4.12 -9.04 -16.10
CA LEU A 124 2.78 -8.44 -15.90
C LEU A 124 1.77 -9.04 -16.91
N PHE A 125 2.20 -9.21 -18.15
CA PHE A 125 1.39 -9.86 -19.17
C PHE A 125 1.08 -11.33 -18.81
N GLN A 126 2.05 -12.09 -18.30
CA GLN A 126 1.87 -13.48 -17.89
C GLN A 126 0.86 -13.62 -16.75
N ASP A 127 0.94 -12.77 -15.72
CA ASP A 127 0.02 -12.82 -14.58
C ASP A 127 -1.42 -12.45 -15.01
N LEU A 128 -1.58 -11.45 -15.89
CA LEU A 128 -2.88 -11.10 -16.46
C LEU A 128 -3.41 -12.17 -17.42
N SER A 129 -2.54 -12.83 -18.21
CA SER A 129 -2.94 -13.96 -19.06
C SER A 129 -3.53 -15.09 -18.24
N ALA A 130 -2.87 -15.46 -17.13
CA ALA A 130 -3.39 -16.48 -16.23
C ALA A 130 -4.79 -16.12 -15.67
N ALA A 131 -5.01 -14.84 -15.33
CA ALA A 131 -6.30 -14.36 -14.84
C ALA A 131 -7.40 -14.37 -15.91
N VAL A 132 -7.09 -13.88 -17.11
CA VAL A 132 -8.04 -13.85 -18.24
C VAL A 132 -8.38 -15.26 -18.70
N GLU A 133 -7.39 -16.15 -18.83
CA GLU A 133 -7.60 -17.56 -19.20
C GLU A 133 -8.44 -18.30 -18.15
N TYR A 134 -8.20 -18.05 -16.86
CA TYR A 134 -9.05 -18.60 -15.79
C TYR A 134 -10.50 -18.18 -15.98
N LEU A 135 -10.79 -16.90 -16.24
CA LEU A 135 -12.15 -16.42 -16.45
C LEU A 135 -12.77 -16.98 -17.74
N ARG A 136 -12.01 -17.09 -18.81
CA ARG A 136 -12.48 -17.72 -20.07
C ARG A 136 -12.92 -19.18 -19.88
N GLY A 137 -12.22 -19.91 -19.01
CA GLY A 137 -12.52 -21.30 -18.66
C GLY A 137 -13.51 -21.47 -17.50
N SER A 138 -13.83 -20.42 -16.77
CA SER A 138 -14.61 -20.51 -15.53
C SER A 138 -16.11 -20.79 -15.79
N PRO A 139 -16.71 -21.75 -15.06
CA PRO A 139 -18.14 -21.99 -15.17
C PRO A 139 -19.01 -20.93 -14.49
N TYR A 140 -18.41 -20.01 -13.73
CA TYR A 140 -19.12 -18.99 -12.95
C TYR A 140 -19.39 -17.70 -13.72
N VAL A 141 -18.77 -17.51 -14.88
CA VAL A 141 -18.83 -16.25 -15.64
C VAL A 141 -19.12 -16.50 -17.12
N ASP A 142 -19.53 -15.47 -17.82
CA ASP A 142 -19.50 -15.45 -19.27
C ASP A 142 -18.08 -15.10 -19.75
N GLY A 143 -17.31 -16.13 -20.04
CA GLY A 143 -15.92 -16.00 -20.48
C GLY A 143 -15.71 -15.30 -21.82
N SER A 144 -16.78 -14.97 -22.56
CA SER A 144 -16.73 -14.15 -23.78
C SER A 144 -16.91 -12.64 -23.50
N ARG A 145 -17.20 -12.26 -22.25
CA ARG A 145 -17.48 -10.88 -21.83
C ARG A 145 -16.53 -10.49 -20.69
N ILE A 146 -15.31 -10.05 -21.03
CA ILE A 146 -14.25 -9.76 -20.05
C ILE A 146 -13.72 -8.35 -20.25
N ALA A 147 -13.59 -7.61 -19.14
CA ALA A 147 -12.88 -6.34 -19.09
C ALA A 147 -11.71 -6.39 -18.08
N LEU A 148 -10.71 -5.54 -18.29
CA LEU A 148 -9.61 -5.31 -17.35
C LEU A 148 -9.75 -3.96 -16.66
N ILE A 149 -9.51 -3.92 -15.36
CA ILE A 149 -9.37 -2.69 -14.60
C ILE A 149 -8.03 -2.71 -13.89
N GLY A 150 -7.22 -1.68 -14.10
CA GLY A 150 -5.94 -1.53 -13.42
C GLY A 150 -5.83 -0.19 -12.70
N HIS A 151 -5.11 -0.20 -11.57
CA HIS A 151 -4.72 1.01 -10.86
C HIS A 151 -3.21 1.22 -10.95
N SER A 152 -2.75 2.42 -11.32
CA SER A 152 -1.32 2.76 -11.36
C SER A 152 -0.52 1.76 -12.22
N MET A 153 0.42 0.99 -11.65
CA MET A 153 1.14 -0.08 -12.33
C MET A 153 0.18 -1.09 -12.99
N GLY A 154 -0.92 -1.45 -12.32
CA GLY A 154 -1.95 -2.33 -12.88
C GLY A 154 -2.65 -1.72 -14.10
N ALA A 155 -2.80 -0.38 -14.16
CA ALA A 155 -3.34 0.30 -15.34
C ALA A 155 -2.38 0.20 -16.53
N PHE A 156 -1.07 0.34 -16.29
CA PHE A 156 -0.06 0.08 -17.31
C PHE A 156 -0.13 -1.36 -17.82
N ALA A 157 -0.24 -2.33 -16.89
CA ALA A 157 -0.35 -3.74 -17.22
C ALA A 157 -1.62 -4.04 -18.04
N ALA A 158 -2.77 -3.50 -17.66
CA ALA A 158 -4.05 -3.72 -18.35
C ALA A 158 -4.04 -3.14 -19.77
N LEU A 159 -3.52 -1.93 -19.95
CA LEU A 159 -3.37 -1.29 -21.25
C LEU A 159 -2.38 -2.06 -22.15
N ASP A 160 -1.24 -2.48 -21.58
CA ASP A 160 -0.24 -3.28 -22.29
C ASP A 160 -0.80 -4.64 -22.72
N PHE A 161 -1.50 -5.32 -21.80
CA PHE A 161 -2.16 -6.58 -22.09
C PHE A 161 -3.13 -6.47 -23.26
N ALA A 162 -3.98 -5.44 -23.25
CA ALA A 162 -4.98 -5.21 -24.30
C ALA A 162 -4.36 -4.88 -25.68
N THR A 163 -3.07 -4.53 -25.75
CA THR A 163 -2.36 -4.42 -27.03
C THR A 163 -1.90 -5.76 -27.59
N ARG A 164 -1.97 -6.84 -26.81
CA ARG A 164 -1.52 -8.19 -27.18
C ARG A 164 -2.66 -9.22 -27.21
N ASP A 165 -3.80 -8.91 -26.58
CA ASP A 165 -5.01 -9.75 -26.54
C ASP A 165 -6.21 -8.93 -27.04
N SER A 166 -6.76 -9.33 -28.18
CA SER A 166 -7.90 -8.65 -28.81
C SER A 166 -9.27 -9.15 -28.31
N GLY A 167 -9.29 -10.12 -27.40
CA GLY A 167 -10.51 -10.75 -26.90
C GLY A 167 -11.08 -10.10 -25.63
N LEU A 168 -10.72 -8.83 -25.35
CA LEU A 168 -11.28 -8.05 -24.27
C LEU A 168 -12.34 -7.07 -24.80
N ASP A 169 -13.43 -6.88 -24.01
CA ASP A 169 -14.47 -5.91 -24.34
C ASP A 169 -14.13 -4.48 -23.92
N GLY A 170 -13.29 -4.30 -22.90
CA GLY A 170 -12.91 -2.98 -22.46
C GLY A 170 -11.78 -2.96 -21.42
N VAL A 171 -11.21 -1.76 -21.25
CA VAL A 171 -10.16 -1.47 -20.27
C VAL A 171 -10.52 -0.23 -19.48
N VAL A 172 -10.31 -0.29 -18.16
CA VAL A 172 -10.35 0.89 -17.29
C VAL A 172 -8.97 1.12 -16.68
N ALA A 173 -8.37 2.25 -17.00
CA ALA A 173 -7.06 2.67 -16.52
C ALA A 173 -7.22 3.75 -15.44
N ILE A 174 -7.00 3.39 -14.17
CA ILE A 174 -7.13 4.30 -13.03
C ILE A 174 -5.74 4.83 -12.65
N SER A 175 -5.53 6.14 -12.75
CA SER A 175 -4.28 6.83 -12.38
C SER A 175 -3.01 6.20 -12.98
N GLY A 176 -3.09 5.76 -14.26
CA GLY A 176 -1.97 5.17 -14.97
C GLY A 176 -2.17 5.16 -16.48
N ALA A 177 -1.12 5.55 -17.20
CA ALA A 177 -1.07 5.49 -18.66
C ALA A 177 0.39 5.44 -19.12
N GLN A 178 0.65 4.72 -20.21
CA GLN A 178 1.95 4.60 -20.84
C GLN A 178 1.81 4.48 -22.36
N THR A 179 2.88 4.73 -23.08
CA THR A 179 2.93 4.49 -24.54
C THR A 179 2.59 3.04 -24.84
N LEU A 180 1.64 2.82 -25.73
CA LEU A 180 1.21 1.49 -26.14
C LEU A 180 2.15 0.94 -27.23
N VAL A 181 2.53 -0.33 -27.06
CA VAL A 181 3.35 -1.05 -28.02
C VAL A 181 2.77 -2.45 -28.19
N GLY A 182 2.14 -2.72 -29.32
CA GLY A 182 1.54 -4.03 -29.61
C GLY A 182 0.76 -4.01 -30.91
N PRO A 183 0.32 -5.18 -31.39
CA PRO A 183 -0.37 -5.31 -32.69
C PRO A 183 -1.84 -4.85 -32.62
N TYR A 184 -2.45 -4.80 -31.42
CA TYR A 184 -3.86 -4.48 -31.29
C TYR A 184 -4.08 -3.13 -30.61
N ARG A 185 -5.16 -2.46 -30.99
CA ARG A 185 -5.68 -1.32 -30.27
C ARG A 185 -6.55 -1.81 -29.10
N PRO A 186 -6.34 -1.31 -27.86
CA PRO A 186 -7.22 -1.66 -26.75
C PRO A 186 -8.67 -1.29 -27.04
N ALA A 187 -9.59 -2.22 -26.75
CA ALA A 187 -11.02 -1.97 -26.92
C ALA A 187 -11.58 -1.14 -25.78
N ASN A 188 -12.46 -0.18 -26.11
CA ASN A 188 -13.29 0.58 -25.14
C ASN A 188 -12.54 1.03 -23.89
N VAL A 189 -11.73 2.09 -24.00
CA VAL A 189 -10.83 2.53 -22.92
C VAL A 189 -11.45 3.68 -22.14
N LEU A 190 -11.58 3.49 -20.81
CA LEU A 190 -11.86 4.57 -19.86
C LEU A 190 -10.58 4.91 -19.09
N PHE A 191 -10.15 6.16 -19.17
CA PHE A 191 -9.11 6.72 -18.31
C PHE A 191 -9.76 7.48 -17.15
N LEU A 192 -9.37 7.13 -15.93
CA LEU A 192 -9.71 7.87 -14.72
C LEU A 192 -8.44 8.37 -14.06
N PHE A 193 -8.39 9.63 -13.67
CA PHE A 193 -7.28 10.17 -12.90
C PHE A 193 -7.79 11.01 -11.72
N ALA A 194 -7.00 11.01 -10.64
CA ALA A 194 -7.32 11.80 -9.46
C ALA A 194 -6.97 13.28 -9.69
N SER A 195 -7.79 14.20 -9.20
CA SER A 195 -7.48 15.65 -9.29
C SER A 195 -6.16 16.02 -8.63
N ALA A 196 -5.67 15.24 -7.67
CA ALA A 196 -4.38 15.40 -7.04
C ALA A 196 -3.34 14.34 -7.46
N ASP A 197 -3.49 13.72 -8.62
CA ASP A 197 -2.43 12.91 -9.23
C ASP A 197 -1.24 13.80 -9.65
N PRO A 198 -0.01 13.27 -9.63
CA PRO A 198 1.12 13.98 -10.20
C PRO A 198 0.86 14.42 -11.64
N PRO A 199 1.20 15.68 -12.01
CA PRO A 199 0.89 16.24 -13.34
C PRO A 199 1.32 15.35 -14.50
N GLY A 200 2.50 14.73 -14.42
CA GLY A 200 3.00 13.84 -15.47
C GLY A 200 2.19 12.53 -15.65
N LEU A 201 1.36 12.13 -14.69
CA LEU A 201 0.41 11.02 -14.88
C LEU A 201 -0.84 11.50 -15.63
N GLN A 202 -1.35 12.67 -15.28
CA GLN A 202 -2.51 13.27 -15.95
C GLN A 202 -2.19 13.59 -17.42
N GLU A 203 -1.03 14.20 -17.67
CA GLU A 203 -0.56 14.52 -19.02
C GLU A 203 -0.46 13.28 -19.90
N ARG A 204 0.14 12.18 -19.40
CA ARG A 204 0.23 10.93 -20.15
C ARG A 204 -1.12 10.30 -20.44
N ALA A 205 -2.04 10.31 -19.45
CA ALA A 205 -3.40 9.78 -19.67
C ALA A 205 -4.15 10.60 -20.73
N THR A 206 -4.04 11.94 -20.67
CA THR A 206 -4.66 12.84 -21.65
C THR A 206 -4.09 12.67 -23.04
N ALA A 207 -2.76 12.58 -23.16
CA ALA A 207 -2.10 12.36 -24.44
C ALA A 207 -2.47 11.01 -25.07
N LEU A 208 -2.47 9.94 -24.28
CA LEU A 208 -2.85 8.61 -24.78
C LEU A 208 -4.34 8.54 -25.15
N ALA A 209 -5.21 9.18 -24.37
CA ALA A 209 -6.63 9.25 -24.70
C ALA A 209 -6.87 10.01 -26.02
N ALA A 210 -6.14 11.10 -26.27
CA ALA A 210 -6.20 11.87 -27.51
C ALA A 210 -5.70 11.04 -28.71
N ASP A 211 -4.58 10.33 -28.55
CA ASP A 211 -4.03 9.43 -29.59
C ASP A 211 -5.05 8.33 -29.94
N LEU A 212 -5.58 7.63 -28.94
CA LEU A 212 -6.60 6.61 -29.15
C LEU A 212 -7.92 7.16 -29.73
N ALA A 213 -8.29 8.39 -29.40
CA ALA A 213 -9.48 9.05 -29.95
C ALA A 213 -9.27 9.59 -31.37
N GLY A 214 -8.04 9.60 -31.88
CA GLY A 214 -7.69 10.18 -33.19
C GLY A 214 -7.92 11.70 -33.23
N THR A 215 -7.64 12.41 -32.15
CA THR A 215 -7.85 13.86 -32.03
C THR A 215 -6.68 14.53 -31.29
N ASP A 216 -6.47 15.82 -31.52
CA ASP A 216 -5.41 16.57 -30.82
C ASP A 216 -5.74 16.81 -29.34
N ARG A 217 -7.02 16.77 -28.95
CA ARG A 217 -7.46 17.04 -27.59
C ARG A 217 -8.74 16.28 -27.25
N VAL A 218 -8.78 15.72 -26.04
CA VAL A 218 -9.98 15.13 -25.46
C VAL A 218 -10.58 16.07 -24.41
N GLU A 219 -11.92 16.10 -24.36
CA GLU A 219 -12.70 16.84 -23.37
C GLU A 219 -13.05 15.89 -22.21
N ASP A 220 -12.97 16.39 -20.97
CA ASP A 220 -13.32 15.63 -19.77
C ASP A 220 -14.78 15.13 -19.85
N GLY A 221 -14.98 13.86 -19.57
CA GLY A 221 -16.30 13.23 -19.57
C GLY A 221 -16.93 12.97 -20.93
N LYS A 222 -16.29 13.34 -22.05
CA LYS A 222 -16.80 13.07 -23.40
C LYS A 222 -16.31 11.71 -23.91
N THR A 223 -17.20 10.94 -24.51
CA THR A 223 -16.84 9.70 -25.21
C THR A 223 -16.55 9.95 -26.68
N TYR A 224 -15.45 9.47 -27.16
CA TYR A 224 -15.02 9.45 -28.56
C TYR A 224 -15.08 8.03 -29.09
N GLY A 225 -15.38 7.84 -30.38
CA GLY A 225 -15.50 6.50 -30.98
C GLY A 225 -16.83 5.83 -30.67
N ASP A 226 -16.88 4.51 -30.82
CA ASP A 226 -18.09 3.70 -30.76
C ASP A 226 -17.88 2.46 -29.88
N LEU A 227 -18.70 2.31 -28.84
CA LEU A 227 -18.68 1.17 -27.92
C LEU A 227 -18.96 -0.17 -28.64
N ALA A 228 -19.88 -0.16 -29.62
CA ALA A 228 -20.25 -1.38 -30.32
C ALA A 228 -19.12 -1.93 -31.21
N HIS A 229 -18.25 -1.05 -31.69
CA HIS A 229 -17.08 -1.39 -32.50
C HIS A 229 -15.77 -1.49 -31.71
N GLY A 230 -15.85 -1.39 -30.37
CA GLY A 230 -14.65 -1.46 -29.52
C GLY A 230 -13.73 -0.25 -29.64
N THR A 231 -14.19 0.87 -30.20
CA THR A 231 -13.34 2.04 -30.46
C THR A 231 -13.55 3.18 -29.48
N ALA A 232 -14.45 3.02 -28.50
CA ALA A 232 -14.76 4.08 -27.55
C ALA A 232 -13.57 4.42 -26.65
N VAL A 233 -13.35 5.73 -26.46
CA VAL A 233 -12.36 6.29 -25.53
C VAL A 233 -13.00 7.38 -24.72
N ARG A 234 -12.76 7.39 -23.42
CA ARG A 234 -13.24 8.40 -22.50
C ARG A 234 -12.20 8.71 -21.46
N LEU A 235 -12.05 9.98 -21.12
CA LEU A 235 -11.19 10.48 -20.05
C LEU A 235 -12.04 11.21 -19.03
N GLU A 236 -11.88 10.91 -17.73
CA GLU A 236 -12.58 11.61 -16.65
C GLU A 236 -11.66 11.90 -15.47
N GLU A 237 -11.72 13.15 -14.98
CA GLU A 237 -11.15 13.52 -13.70
C GLU A 237 -12.07 13.10 -12.55
N VAL A 238 -11.49 12.55 -11.47
CA VAL A 238 -12.19 12.28 -10.21
C VAL A 238 -11.80 13.35 -9.20
N PRO A 239 -12.70 14.28 -8.86
CA PRO A 239 -12.38 15.41 -8.00
C PRO A 239 -12.23 15.01 -6.53
N GLY A 240 -11.38 15.75 -5.79
CA GLY A 240 -11.24 15.63 -4.34
C GLY A 240 -10.51 14.39 -3.85
N VAL A 241 -9.83 13.66 -4.73
CA VAL A 241 -9.06 12.45 -4.41
C VAL A 241 -7.62 12.57 -4.90
N ASN A 242 -6.74 11.77 -4.32
CA ASN A 242 -5.35 11.61 -4.73
C ASN A 242 -5.09 10.20 -5.28
N HIS A 243 -3.85 9.95 -5.70
CA HIS A 243 -3.40 8.68 -6.30
C HIS A 243 -3.82 7.42 -5.53
N LEU A 244 -3.82 7.47 -4.20
CA LEU A 244 -4.19 6.32 -3.36
C LEU A 244 -5.69 6.29 -3.04
N THR A 245 -6.30 7.45 -2.79
CA THR A 245 -7.70 7.50 -2.33
C THR A 245 -8.72 7.34 -3.45
N ILE A 246 -8.31 7.47 -4.71
CA ILE A 246 -9.17 7.30 -5.88
C ILE A 246 -9.88 5.93 -5.90
N VAL A 247 -9.22 4.86 -5.47
CA VAL A 247 -9.79 3.51 -5.47
C VAL A 247 -10.88 3.29 -4.41
N PHE A 248 -10.91 4.13 -3.36
CA PHE A 248 -11.95 4.11 -2.32
C PHE A 248 -13.16 4.96 -2.67
N SER A 249 -13.04 5.83 -3.67
CA SER A 249 -14.06 6.82 -4.02
C SER A 249 -15.32 6.15 -4.59
N THR A 250 -16.47 6.55 -4.07
CA THR A 250 -17.79 6.20 -4.64
C THR A 250 -17.94 6.78 -6.05
N SER A 251 -17.37 7.95 -6.29
CA SER A 251 -17.36 8.60 -7.60
C SER A 251 -16.60 7.78 -8.64
N THR A 252 -15.42 7.21 -8.27
CA THR A 252 -14.68 6.28 -9.12
C THR A 252 -15.50 5.03 -9.43
N ALA A 253 -16.06 4.38 -8.39
CA ALA A 253 -16.86 3.18 -8.58
C ALA A 253 -18.09 3.43 -9.48
N SER A 254 -18.74 4.59 -9.35
CA SER A 254 -19.86 4.98 -10.21
C SER A 254 -19.44 5.16 -11.68
N ARG A 255 -18.29 5.77 -11.95
CA ARG A 255 -17.77 5.94 -13.30
C ARG A 255 -17.39 4.60 -13.94
N VAL A 256 -16.70 3.76 -13.17
CA VAL A 256 -16.36 2.39 -13.60
C VAL A 256 -17.60 1.59 -13.92
N LEU A 257 -18.60 1.59 -13.03
CA LEU A 257 -19.84 0.83 -13.23
C LEU A 257 -20.56 1.29 -14.50
N ARG A 258 -20.79 2.61 -14.67
CA ARG A 258 -21.45 3.14 -15.87
C ARG A 258 -20.70 2.79 -17.17
N TRP A 259 -19.36 2.79 -17.13
CA TRP A 259 -18.57 2.39 -18.28
C TRP A 259 -18.75 0.91 -18.61
N LEU A 260 -18.65 0.04 -17.60
CA LEU A 260 -18.87 -1.41 -17.78
C LEU A 260 -20.29 -1.71 -18.27
N ASP A 261 -21.31 -1.04 -17.70
CA ASP A 261 -22.70 -1.19 -18.16
C ASP A 261 -22.84 -0.84 -19.64
N ALA A 262 -22.19 0.24 -20.08
CA ALA A 262 -22.18 0.64 -21.49
C ALA A 262 -21.43 -0.36 -22.38
N VAL A 263 -20.24 -0.82 -21.97
CA VAL A 263 -19.43 -1.81 -22.70
C VAL A 263 -20.16 -3.13 -22.83
N PHE A 264 -20.74 -3.63 -21.74
CA PHE A 264 -21.43 -4.93 -21.71
C PHE A 264 -22.93 -4.83 -22.06
N ARG A 265 -23.42 -3.63 -22.39
CA ARG A 265 -24.83 -3.37 -22.73
C ARG A 265 -25.81 -3.86 -21.64
N VAL A 266 -25.47 -3.57 -20.37
CA VAL A 266 -26.33 -3.85 -19.22
C VAL A 266 -27.34 -2.71 -19.10
N ASP A 267 -28.62 -3.03 -19.22
CA ASP A 267 -29.71 -2.05 -19.02
C ASP A 267 -30.17 -2.07 -17.56
N ARG A 268 -29.98 -0.97 -16.86
CA ARG A 268 -30.42 -0.77 -15.47
C ARG A 268 -31.61 0.19 -15.35
N ALA A 269 -32.25 0.56 -16.45
CA ALA A 269 -33.33 1.54 -16.42
C ALA A 269 -34.52 1.13 -15.52
N SER A 270 -34.72 -0.16 -15.32
CA SER A 270 -35.77 -0.72 -14.46
C SER A 270 -35.29 -1.12 -13.05
N GLU A 271 -34.01 -0.97 -12.76
CA GLU A 271 -33.41 -1.38 -11.48
C GLU A 271 -33.36 -0.23 -10.46
N ALA A 272 -33.29 -0.58 -9.18
CA ALA A 272 -32.99 0.40 -8.14
C ALA A 272 -31.59 1.02 -8.38
N PRO A 273 -31.36 2.29 -7.97
CA PRO A 273 -30.04 2.90 -8.07
C PRO A 273 -28.96 2.00 -7.44
N PRO A 274 -27.77 1.86 -8.09
CA PRO A 274 -26.74 0.97 -7.61
C PRO A 274 -26.22 1.38 -6.22
N ASP A 275 -26.14 0.42 -5.29
CA ASP A 275 -25.47 0.66 -4.00
C ASP A 275 -23.96 0.56 -4.17
N LEU A 276 -23.32 1.72 -4.15
CA LEU A 276 -21.86 1.85 -4.26
C LEU A 276 -21.19 2.13 -2.91
N THR A 277 -21.89 1.89 -1.79
CA THR A 277 -21.38 2.16 -0.45
C THR A 277 -20.47 1.04 0.02
N ASP A 278 -19.21 1.32 0.29
CA ASP A 278 -18.35 0.38 1.03
C ASP A 278 -18.62 0.54 2.54
N ARG A 279 -19.49 -0.33 3.06
CA ARG A 279 -19.91 -0.31 4.46
C ARG A 279 -18.80 -0.69 5.45
N ARG A 280 -17.60 -1.06 4.96
CA ARG A 280 -16.42 -1.36 5.78
C ARG A 280 -15.65 -0.10 6.19
N LEU A 281 -15.74 0.98 5.40
CA LEU A 281 -14.92 2.19 5.61
C LEU A 281 -15.22 2.88 6.95
N ALA A 282 -16.47 2.98 7.38
CA ALA A 282 -16.81 3.63 8.64
C ALA A 282 -16.25 2.86 9.86
N PRO A 283 -16.53 1.55 10.07
CA PRO A 283 -15.94 0.81 11.18
C PRO A 283 -14.40 0.73 11.07
N PHE A 284 -13.83 0.69 9.87
CA PHE A 284 -12.39 0.79 9.66
C PHE A 284 -11.83 2.10 10.21
N ALA A 285 -12.39 3.25 9.84
CA ALA A 285 -11.95 4.54 10.33
C ALA A 285 -12.03 4.65 11.86
N VAL A 286 -13.13 4.15 12.46
CA VAL A 286 -13.31 4.12 13.93
C VAL A 286 -12.25 3.22 14.59
N ALA A 287 -11.96 2.05 14.01
CA ALA A 287 -10.91 1.16 14.51
C ALA A 287 -9.53 1.84 14.45
N MET A 288 -9.20 2.50 13.33
CA MET A 288 -7.93 3.21 13.19
C MET A 288 -7.78 4.37 14.19
N LEU A 289 -8.85 5.13 14.45
CA LEU A 289 -8.85 6.20 15.47
C LEU A 289 -8.67 5.62 16.88
N GLY A 290 -9.37 4.54 17.22
CA GLY A 290 -9.16 3.82 18.49
C GLY A 290 -7.73 3.31 18.62
N GLY A 291 -7.20 2.72 17.55
CA GLY A 291 -5.82 2.24 17.45
C GLY A 291 -4.78 3.34 17.66
N LEU A 292 -5.01 4.54 17.16
CA LEU A 292 -4.14 5.70 17.37
C LEU A 292 -4.00 6.07 18.86
N VAL A 293 -5.11 6.06 19.61
CA VAL A 293 -5.08 6.30 21.05
C VAL A 293 -4.37 5.16 21.77
N LEU A 294 -4.65 3.92 21.38
CA LEU A 294 -4.00 2.73 21.96
C LEU A 294 -2.50 2.69 21.71
N LEU A 295 -2.03 3.23 20.59
CA LEU A 295 -0.62 3.26 20.22
C LEU A 295 0.26 3.93 21.28
N ALA A 296 -0.19 5.06 21.84
CA ALA A 296 0.47 5.71 22.98
C ALA A 296 0.47 4.81 24.23
N GLY A 297 -0.63 4.07 24.46
CA GLY A 297 -0.76 3.11 25.57
C GLY A 297 0.18 1.90 25.41
N VAL A 298 0.32 1.36 24.21
CA VAL A 298 1.31 0.31 23.89
C VAL A 298 2.72 0.81 24.18
N GLY A 299 3.07 2.01 23.71
CA GLY A 299 4.35 2.64 24.00
C GLY A 299 4.59 2.81 25.51
N TRP A 300 3.60 3.32 26.23
CA TRP A 300 3.68 3.47 27.69
C TRP A 300 3.93 2.13 28.39
N THR A 301 3.22 1.08 28.00
CA THR A 301 3.37 -0.26 28.57
C THR A 301 4.75 -0.84 28.31
N CYS A 302 5.23 -0.75 27.05
CA CYS A 302 6.57 -1.21 26.69
C CYS A 302 7.67 -0.46 27.43
N GLY A 303 7.51 0.86 27.59
CA GLY A 303 8.38 1.66 28.44
C GLY A 303 8.36 1.18 29.90
N GLY A 304 7.18 0.94 30.46
CA GLY A 304 7.02 0.45 31.84
C GLY A 304 7.58 -0.95 32.10
N LEU A 305 7.69 -1.78 31.05
CA LEU A 305 8.33 -3.11 31.12
C LEU A 305 9.87 -3.04 31.01
N SER A 306 10.42 -1.87 30.69
CA SER A 306 11.86 -1.65 30.55
C SER A 306 12.45 -0.93 31.77
N HIS A 307 13.76 -1.07 31.96
CA HIS A 307 14.47 -0.26 32.93
C HIS A 307 14.53 1.18 32.45
N GLY A 308 14.27 2.13 33.34
CA GLY A 308 14.42 3.55 33.05
C GLY A 308 15.88 3.89 32.74
N LEU A 309 16.09 4.73 31.74
CA LEU A 309 17.39 5.29 31.44
C LEU A 309 17.47 6.73 31.98
N GLU A 310 18.67 7.14 32.39
CA GLU A 310 18.91 8.51 32.81
C GLU A 310 18.57 9.51 31.70
N GLU A 311 17.94 10.62 32.11
CA GLU A 311 17.61 11.70 31.19
C GLU A 311 18.89 12.31 30.61
N ARG A 312 18.98 12.33 29.28
CA ARG A 312 20.10 12.96 28.61
C ARG A 312 19.96 14.48 28.65
N PRO A 313 21.03 15.22 28.94
CA PRO A 313 20.96 16.67 29.04
C PRO A 313 20.43 17.31 27.75
N ALA A 314 19.63 18.36 27.91
CA ALA A 314 18.95 19.05 26.83
C ALA A 314 19.88 19.77 25.81
N ARG A 315 21.20 19.84 26.11
CA ARG A 315 22.19 20.52 25.25
C ARG A 315 22.29 19.80 23.89
N GLY A 316 22.25 20.56 22.80
CA GLY A 316 22.57 20.04 21.47
C GLY A 316 21.39 19.63 20.57
N GLY A 317 20.14 20.01 20.86
CA GLY A 317 19.00 19.64 20.04
C GLY A 317 19.13 20.09 18.56
N ALA A 318 19.48 21.34 18.30
CA ALA A 318 19.75 21.83 16.95
C ALA A 318 20.98 21.16 16.30
N ALA A 319 22.05 20.97 17.09
CA ALA A 319 23.22 20.23 16.62
C ALA A 319 22.87 18.77 16.26
N GLY A 320 21.95 18.13 16.99
CA GLY A 320 21.45 16.79 16.68
C GLY A 320 20.76 16.72 15.32
N LEU A 321 19.93 17.68 15.01
CA LEU A 321 19.26 17.78 13.69
C LEU A 321 20.27 18.03 12.55
N LEU A 322 21.27 18.85 12.78
CA LEU A 322 22.35 19.08 11.80
C LEU A 322 23.20 17.82 11.56
N ILE A 323 23.51 17.07 12.62
CA ILE A 323 24.23 15.79 12.51
C ILE A 323 23.39 14.78 11.74
N LEU A 324 22.08 14.68 12.02
CA LEU A 324 21.17 13.81 11.28
C LEU A 324 21.11 14.20 9.79
N ALA A 325 20.94 15.50 9.50
CA ALA A 325 20.90 15.99 8.12
C ALA A 325 22.20 15.68 7.37
N ALA A 326 23.35 15.93 8.00
CA ALA A 326 24.66 15.62 7.42
C ALA A 326 24.83 14.10 7.15
N GLY A 327 24.39 13.24 8.08
CA GLY A 327 24.44 11.79 7.91
C GLY A 327 23.57 11.30 6.75
N LEU A 328 22.37 11.85 6.59
CA LEU A 328 21.46 11.53 5.48
C LEU A 328 22.01 12.02 4.12
N LEU A 329 22.56 13.25 4.06
CA LEU A 329 23.18 13.79 2.86
C LEU A 329 24.40 12.98 2.43
N LEU A 330 25.25 12.60 3.39
CA LEU A 330 26.42 11.77 3.10
C LEU A 330 26.03 10.37 2.66
N ALA A 331 25.00 9.77 3.26
CA ALA A 331 24.45 8.49 2.82
C ALA A 331 23.92 8.56 1.38
N MET A 332 23.21 9.63 1.02
CA MET A 332 22.78 9.84 -0.37
C MET A 332 23.96 9.98 -1.33
N ALA A 333 25.03 10.69 -0.93
CA ALA A 333 26.23 10.79 -1.75
C ALA A 333 26.92 9.42 -1.95
N VAL A 334 26.97 8.58 -0.91
CA VAL A 334 27.48 7.21 -1.00
C VAL A 334 26.63 6.37 -1.97
N LEU A 335 25.31 6.44 -1.89
CA LEU A 335 24.43 5.72 -2.81
C LEU A 335 24.53 6.21 -4.25
N ALA A 336 24.76 7.51 -4.46
CA ALA A 336 24.91 8.11 -5.79
C ALA A 336 26.16 7.63 -6.54
N VAL A 337 27.22 7.22 -5.81
CA VAL A 337 28.47 6.63 -6.41
C VAL A 337 28.30 5.14 -6.75
N GLY A 338 27.13 4.54 -6.55
CA GLY A 338 26.82 3.20 -7.06
C GLY A 338 27.19 2.05 -6.11
N VAL A 339 27.04 2.24 -4.79
CA VAL A 339 27.07 1.11 -3.86
C VAL A 339 25.88 0.19 -4.19
N PRO A 340 26.11 -1.12 -4.50
CA PRO A 340 25.03 -2.02 -4.82
C PRO A 340 24.04 -2.10 -3.66
N ALA A 341 22.78 -1.72 -3.92
CA ALA A 341 21.69 -1.77 -2.95
C ALA A 341 20.75 -2.93 -3.29
N ALA A 342 21.29 -4.14 -3.42
CA ALA A 342 20.52 -5.34 -3.78
C ALA A 342 20.90 -6.50 -2.86
N PHE A 343 20.38 -6.50 -1.62
CA PHE A 343 20.73 -7.52 -0.62
C PHE A 343 19.53 -8.11 0.10
N LEU A 344 18.34 -7.50 0.01
CA LEU A 344 17.09 -8.04 0.54
C LEU A 344 16.18 -8.55 -0.57
N SER A 345 16.60 -8.47 -1.83
CA SER A 345 15.81 -8.83 -3.02
C SER A 345 14.47 -8.07 -3.07
N LEU A 346 14.51 -6.76 -2.74
CA LEU A 346 13.35 -5.87 -2.78
C LEU A 346 13.49 -4.85 -3.90
N GLU A 347 12.48 -4.77 -4.75
CA GLU A 347 12.38 -3.68 -5.72
C GLU A 347 12.14 -2.36 -5.00
N VAL A 348 12.99 -1.34 -5.22
CA VAL A 348 12.94 -0.06 -4.51
C VAL A 348 13.26 -0.15 -3.01
N GLY A 349 12.77 -1.18 -2.31
CA GLY A 349 12.94 -1.35 -0.87
C GLY A 349 14.41 -1.40 -0.44
N ASP A 350 15.24 -2.06 -1.24
CA ASP A 350 16.68 -2.16 -0.98
C ASP A 350 17.38 -0.80 -0.95
N VAL A 351 17.03 0.11 -1.85
CA VAL A 351 17.59 1.47 -1.88
C VAL A 351 17.19 2.26 -0.63
N VAL A 352 15.92 2.13 -0.21
CA VAL A 352 15.41 2.81 1.00
C VAL A 352 16.11 2.26 2.24
N VAL A 353 16.19 0.94 2.40
CA VAL A 353 16.90 0.31 3.53
C VAL A 353 18.38 0.68 3.53
N SER A 354 19.04 0.72 2.36
CA SER A 354 20.43 1.13 2.22
C SER A 354 20.66 2.56 2.68
N LEU A 355 19.77 3.50 2.33
CA LEU A 355 19.89 4.88 2.79
C LEU A 355 19.95 4.95 4.32
N PHE A 356 19.02 4.25 4.99
CA PHE A 356 18.98 4.22 6.45
C PHE A 356 20.18 3.48 7.05
N ALA A 357 20.58 2.33 6.48
CA ALA A 357 21.71 1.55 6.98
C ALA A 357 23.02 2.33 6.89
N VAL A 358 23.29 2.96 5.75
CA VAL A 358 24.50 3.78 5.54
C VAL A 358 24.47 5.01 6.45
N ALA A 359 23.33 5.74 6.51
CA ALA A 359 23.20 6.89 7.40
C ALA A 359 23.40 6.49 8.87
N GLY A 360 22.83 5.37 9.29
CA GLY A 360 23.00 4.83 10.64
C GLY A 360 24.48 4.51 10.96
N GLY A 361 25.15 3.79 10.08
CA GLY A 361 26.57 3.47 10.22
C GLY A 361 27.43 4.72 10.33
N LEU A 362 27.25 5.70 9.44
CA LEU A 362 27.96 6.97 9.46
C LEU A 362 27.72 7.76 10.76
N LEU A 363 26.47 7.84 11.21
CA LEU A 363 26.09 8.53 12.45
C LEU A 363 26.68 7.86 13.69
N LEU A 364 26.75 6.53 13.74
CA LEU A 364 27.38 5.78 14.82
C LEU A 364 28.90 5.99 14.83
N CYS A 365 29.53 6.04 13.65
CA CYS A 365 31.00 6.25 13.50
C CYS A 365 31.41 7.70 13.78
N ALA A 366 30.58 8.69 13.45
CA ALA A 366 30.93 10.12 13.55
C ALA A 366 31.11 10.65 14.97
N GLY A 367 31.08 9.78 15.99
CA GLY A 367 31.41 10.13 17.36
C GLY A 367 30.35 10.91 18.12
N SER A 368 29.14 11.09 17.53
CA SER A 368 27.97 11.61 18.26
C SER A 368 27.62 10.73 19.48
N LEU A 369 28.06 9.46 19.44
CA LEU A 369 27.95 8.46 20.51
C LEU A 369 29.25 8.19 21.24
N ARG A 370 30.40 8.72 20.80
CA ARG A 370 31.70 8.50 21.47
C ARG A 370 31.73 8.97 22.93
N ALA A 371 30.97 10.01 23.22
CA ALA A 371 30.88 10.52 24.59
C ALA A 371 30.06 9.59 25.54
N ARG A 372 29.24 8.72 24.99
CA ARG A 372 28.46 7.68 25.73
C ARG A 372 28.19 6.52 24.78
N PRO A 373 28.96 5.43 24.84
CA PRO A 373 28.77 4.23 24.02
C PRO A 373 27.36 3.65 24.30
N ILE A 374 26.78 2.96 23.29
CA ILE A 374 25.52 2.23 23.47
C ILE A 374 25.78 1.12 24.50
N PRO A 375 25.08 1.10 25.63
CA PRO A 375 25.27 0.06 26.61
C PRO A 375 24.70 -1.26 26.07
N VAL A 376 25.55 -2.18 25.65
CA VAL A 376 25.16 -3.45 25.00
C VAL A 376 24.21 -4.26 25.89
N ARG A 377 24.44 -4.28 27.20
CA ARG A 377 23.54 -4.95 28.15
C ARG A 377 22.15 -4.32 28.14
N GLU A 378 22.06 -2.99 28.16
CA GLU A 378 20.77 -2.26 28.14
C GLU A 378 20.04 -2.44 26.80
N LEU A 379 20.80 -2.51 25.68
CA LEU A 379 20.23 -2.85 24.38
C LEU A 379 19.64 -4.26 24.40
N GLY A 380 20.34 -5.24 24.97
CA GLY A 380 19.83 -6.60 25.13
C GLY A 380 18.53 -6.65 25.93
N LEU A 381 18.45 -5.86 27.03
CA LEU A 381 17.22 -5.75 27.84
C LEU A 381 16.08 -5.00 27.11
N ALA A 382 16.40 -4.12 26.16
CA ALA A 382 15.41 -3.39 25.36
C ALA A 382 14.80 -4.21 24.23
N LEU A 383 15.45 -5.32 23.79
CA LEU A 383 14.97 -6.15 22.67
C LEU A 383 13.56 -6.72 22.93
N GLY A 384 13.32 -7.28 24.11
CA GLY A 384 12.02 -7.85 24.45
C GLY A 384 10.89 -6.80 24.44
N PRO A 385 10.97 -5.72 25.22
CA PRO A 385 9.97 -4.65 25.21
C PRO A 385 9.81 -3.98 23.84
N GLY A 386 10.89 -3.79 23.08
CA GLY A 386 10.86 -3.20 21.74
C GLY A 386 10.14 -4.11 20.74
N ALA A 387 10.46 -5.40 20.73
CA ALA A 387 9.77 -6.38 19.88
C ALA A 387 8.28 -6.49 20.27
N ALA A 388 7.96 -6.51 21.57
CA ALA A 388 6.57 -6.48 22.04
C ALA A 388 5.83 -5.23 21.57
N GLY A 389 6.51 -4.08 21.52
CA GLY A 389 5.98 -2.84 20.95
C GLY A 389 5.64 -2.99 19.47
N ALA A 390 6.57 -3.53 18.67
CA ALA A 390 6.32 -3.78 17.24
C ALA A 390 5.15 -4.74 17.02
N VAL A 391 5.05 -5.82 17.79
CA VAL A 391 3.93 -6.76 17.75
C VAL A 391 2.62 -6.07 18.14
N GLY A 392 2.61 -5.25 19.20
CA GLY A 392 1.44 -4.47 19.61
C GLY A 392 0.94 -3.54 18.50
N VAL A 393 1.85 -2.84 17.83
CA VAL A 393 1.53 -2.01 16.66
C VAL A 393 0.96 -2.84 15.52
N TYR A 394 1.55 -3.99 15.21
CA TYR A 394 1.02 -4.92 14.22
C TYR A 394 -0.45 -5.25 14.49
N PHE A 395 -0.79 -5.63 15.74
CA PHE A 395 -2.19 -5.94 16.08
C PHE A 395 -3.12 -4.75 15.92
N LEU A 396 -2.68 -3.53 16.26
CA LEU A 396 -3.49 -2.32 16.08
C LEU A 396 -3.75 -2.00 14.60
N LEU A 397 -2.87 -2.43 13.71
CA LEU A 397 -2.99 -2.23 12.26
C LEU A 397 -3.70 -3.38 11.53
N THR A 398 -4.12 -4.46 12.22
CA THR A 398 -4.83 -5.58 11.58
C THR A 398 -6.10 -5.17 10.81
N PRO A 399 -6.88 -4.11 11.19
CA PRO A 399 -7.98 -3.65 10.35
C PRO A 399 -7.58 -3.23 8.93
N LEU A 400 -6.32 -2.82 8.70
CA LEU A 400 -5.80 -2.55 7.35
C LEU A 400 -5.84 -3.81 6.47
N GLY A 401 -5.67 -5.00 7.05
CA GLY A 401 -5.73 -6.28 6.33
C GLY A 401 -7.10 -6.60 5.72
N VAL A 402 -8.12 -5.84 6.06
CA VAL A 402 -9.48 -6.00 5.52
C VAL A 402 -9.77 -5.02 4.38
N VAL A 403 -9.18 -3.81 4.44
CA VAL A 403 -9.60 -2.71 3.56
C VAL A 403 -8.46 -2.18 2.69
N GLY A 404 -7.23 -2.23 3.18
CA GLY A 404 -6.14 -1.50 2.56
C GLY A 404 -5.00 -2.34 2.00
N HIS A 405 -4.45 -3.27 2.79
CA HIS A 405 -3.27 -4.05 2.40
C HIS A 405 -3.09 -5.27 3.31
N ARG A 406 -2.58 -6.37 2.76
CA ARG A 406 -2.22 -7.57 3.54
C ARG A 406 -1.21 -7.20 4.64
N THR A 407 -1.57 -7.44 5.88
CA THR A 407 -0.71 -7.15 7.03
C THR A 407 0.16 -8.34 7.44
N ALA A 408 -0.31 -9.58 7.20
CA ALA A 408 0.46 -10.78 7.53
C ALA A 408 1.51 -11.07 6.44
N PRO A 409 2.81 -11.11 6.76
CA PRO A 409 3.85 -11.43 5.79
C PRO A 409 3.82 -12.92 5.43
N THR A 410 4.23 -13.27 4.21
CA THR A 410 4.59 -14.65 3.85
C THR A 410 5.89 -15.05 4.55
N ALA A 411 6.25 -16.35 4.52
CA ALA A 411 7.48 -16.82 5.17
C ALA A 411 8.73 -16.13 4.60
N GLU A 412 8.78 -15.95 3.28
CA GLU A 412 9.87 -15.24 2.59
C GLU A 412 9.96 -13.77 3.04
N ARG A 413 8.82 -13.09 3.12
CA ARG A 413 8.75 -11.69 3.58
C ARG A 413 9.11 -11.54 5.06
N LEU A 414 8.85 -12.56 5.88
CA LEU A 414 9.27 -12.56 7.28
C LEU A 414 10.79 -12.58 7.40
N LEU A 415 11.49 -13.36 6.56
CA LEU A 415 12.96 -13.38 6.52
C LEU A 415 13.51 -12.01 6.08
N VAL A 416 12.89 -11.42 5.07
CA VAL A 416 13.24 -10.05 4.63
C VAL A 416 13.03 -9.04 5.76
N ALA A 417 11.92 -9.14 6.50
CA ALA A 417 11.66 -8.24 7.64
C ALA A 417 12.72 -8.36 8.74
N VAL A 418 13.16 -9.58 9.05
CA VAL A 418 14.24 -9.78 10.05
C VAL A 418 15.55 -9.17 9.55
N GLY A 419 15.95 -9.42 8.31
CA GLY A 419 17.15 -8.83 7.71
C GLY A 419 17.11 -7.29 7.68
N ALA A 420 15.97 -6.74 7.25
CA ALA A 420 15.76 -5.30 7.23
C ALA A 420 15.80 -4.67 8.64
N ALA A 421 15.23 -5.34 9.65
CA ALA A 421 15.27 -4.84 11.03
C ALA A 421 16.70 -4.70 11.56
N VAL A 422 17.57 -5.67 11.26
CA VAL A 422 18.99 -5.63 11.61
C VAL A 422 19.69 -4.45 10.91
N LEU A 423 19.42 -4.21 9.64
CA LEU A 423 20.02 -3.16 8.84
C LEU A 423 19.52 -1.75 9.22
N LEU A 424 18.27 -1.64 9.65
CA LEU A 424 17.64 -0.37 10.07
C LEU A 424 18.00 0.02 11.52
N LEU A 425 18.31 -0.97 12.36
CA LEU A 425 18.58 -0.72 13.79
C LEU A 425 19.69 0.32 14.05
N PRO A 426 20.84 0.32 13.36
CA PRO A 426 21.86 1.36 13.53
C PRO A 426 21.34 2.78 13.33
N PHE A 427 20.46 2.99 12.34
CA PHE A 427 19.85 4.28 12.09
C PHE A 427 18.96 4.74 13.26
N PHE A 428 18.04 3.89 13.70
CA PHE A 428 17.13 4.25 14.78
C PHE A 428 17.86 4.40 16.12
N LEU A 429 18.89 3.61 16.36
CA LEU A 429 19.77 3.82 17.53
C LEU A 429 20.44 5.20 17.49
N ALA A 430 21.00 5.60 16.34
CA ALA A 430 21.61 6.91 16.20
C ALA A 430 20.56 8.04 16.28
N PHE A 431 19.44 7.89 15.59
CA PHE A 431 18.34 8.84 15.54
C PHE A 431 17.81 9.15 16.95
N GLU A 432 17.42 8.12 17.69
CA GLU A 432 16.87 8.26 19.03
C GLU A 432 17.94 8.73 20.05
N ALA A 433 19.18 8.24 19.93
CA ALA A 433 20.27 8.69 20.79
C ALA A 433 20.57 10.19 20.65
N VAL A 434 20.42 10.74 19.44
CA VAL A 434 20.74 12.13 19.13
C VAL A 434 19.55 13.05 19.47
N LEU A 435 18.32 12.63 19.23
CA LEU A 435 17.13 13.49 19.31
C LEU A 435 16.33 13.33 20.61
N ARG A 436 16.31 12.14 21.24
CA ARG A 436 15.58 11.93 22.51
C ARG A 436 16.35 12.51 23.71
N ARG A 437 16.23 13.82 23.89
CA ARG A 437 16.96 14.57 24.94
C ARG A 437 16.06 15.56 25.64
N GLY A 438 16.26 15.70 26.94
CA GLY A 438 15.50 16.61 27.81
C GLY A 438 14.10 16.10 28.13
N GLY A 439 13.23 17.00 28.57
CA GLY A 439 11.84 16.66 28.91
C GLY A 439 11.04 16.17 27.73
N LEU A 440 9.88 15.51 28.02
CA LEU A 440 9.01 14.86 27.03
C LEU A 440 8.68 15.77 25.83
N VAL A 441 8.20 16.98 26.08
CA VAL A 441 7.79 17.92 25.00
C VAL A 441 8.95 18.19 24.04
N ARG A 442 10.15 18.48 24.59
CA ARG A 442 11.34 18.73 23.77
C ARG A 442 11.76 17.50 22.97
N ALA A 443 11.77 16.33 23.60
CA ALA A 443 12.11 15.07 22.94
C ALA A 443 11.14 14.75 21.79
N THR A 444 9.83 14.98 21.99
CA THR A 444 8.81 14.82 20.95
C THR A 444 9.01 15.82 19.81
N VAL A 445 9.24 17.11 20.09
CA VAL A 445 9.47 18.11 19.05
C VAL A 445 10.71 17.78 18.21
N LEU A 446 11.81 17.37 18.85
CA LEU A 446 13.02 16.95 18.14
C LEU A 446 12.80 15.68 17.31
N GLY A 447 12.04 14.70 17.84
CA GLY A 447 11.66 13.50 17.12
C GLY A 447 10.86 13.79 15.86
N VAL A 448 9.81 14.62 15.97
CA VAL A 448 9.02 15.10 14.80
C VAL A 448 9.91 15.81 13.79
N SER A 449 10.75 16.74 14.26
CA SER A 449 11.67 17.49 13.36
C SER A 449 12.64 16.57 12.63
N GLY A 450 13.16 15.54 13.31
CA GLY A 450 14.02 14.54 12.69
C GLY A 450 13.32 13.73 11.61
N ARG A 451 12.05 13.34 11.83
CA ARG A 451 11.24 12.62 10.84
C ARG A 451 10.91 13.48 9.63
N ILE A 452 10.66 14.78 9.82
CA ILE A 452 10.51 15.73 8.72
C ILE A 452 11.79 15.80 7.88
N LEU A 453 12.98 15.82 8.51
CA LEU A 453 14.25 15.77 7.79
C LEU A 453 14.42 14.48 7.00
N VAL A 454 14.00 13.33 7.55
CA VAL A 454 14.03 12.05 6.81
C VAL A 454 13.14 12.10 5.57
N VAL A 455 11.92 12.61 5.71
CA VAL A 455 11.01 12.78 4.56
C VAL A 455 11.62 13.74 3.53
N ALA A 456 12.19 14.86 3.98
CA ALA A 456 12.87 15.81 3.09
C ALA A 456 14.07 15.18 2.37
N ALA A 457 14.81 14.31 3.04
CA ALA A 457 15.92 13.57 2.44
C ALA A 457 15.44 12.59 1.35
N LEU A 458 14.35 11.86 1.59
CA LEU A 458 13.74 10.97 0.58
C LEU A 458 13.29 11.76 -0.65
N VAL A 459 12.57 12.87 -0.46
CA VAL A 459 12.15 13.77 -1.56
C VAL A 459 13.35 14.34 -2.31
N GLY A 460 14.38 14.78 -1.59
CA GLY A 460 15.64 15.28 -2.17
C GLY A 460 16.35 14.19 -2.97
N GLY A 461 16.43 12.99 -2.44
CA GLY A 461 17.05 11.83 -3.11
C GLY A 461 16.34 11.45 -4.43
N VAL A 462 15.00 11.55 -4.47
CA VAL A 462 14.25 11.37 -5.71
C VAL A 462 14.57 12.47 -6.73
N ARG A 463 14.61 13.73 -6.29
CA ARG A 463 14.93 14.87 -7.17
C ARG A 463 16.35 14.83 -7.72
N LEU A 464 17.28 14.22 -6.97
CA LEU A 464 18.68 14.02 -7.39
C LEU A 464 18.86 12.74 -8.21
N GLY A 465 17.83 11.94 -8.45
CA GLY A 465 17.90 10.68 -9.19
C GLY A 465 18.59 9.53 -8.43
N VAL A 466 18.86 9.68 -7.14
CA VAL A 466 19.44 8.63 -6.27
C VAL A 466 18.40 7.62 -5.81
N ILE A 467 17.18 8.09 -5.59
CA ILE A 467 16.04 7.28 -5.15
C ILE A 467 15.01 7.20 -6.29
N PRO A 468 14.43 6.02 -6.58
CA PRO A 468 13.45 5.86 -7.65
C PRO A 468 12.24 6.79 -7.49
N PRO A 469 11.71 7.38 -8.59
CA PRO A 469 10.61 8.35 -8.54
C PRO A 469 9.32 7.83 -7.91
N VAL A 470 9.06 6.52 -7.95
CA VAL A 470 7.88 5.90 -7.35
C VAL A 470 7.78 6.14 -5.84
N VAL A 471 8.91 6.39 -5.15
CA VAL A 471 8.94 6.74 -3.72
C VAL A 471 8.16 8.03 -3.44
N MET A 472 8.07 8.96 -4.40
CA MET A 472 7.26 10.18 -4.24
C MET A 472 5.77 9.88 -3.97
N LEU A 473 5.23 8.82 -4.57
CA LEU A 473 3.85 8.40 -4.34
C LEU A 473 3.65 7.83 -2.93
N MET A 474 4.73 7.37 -2.29
CA MET A 474 4.71 6.81 -0.94
C MET A 474 4.95 7.85 0.15
N VAL A 475 5.47 9.04 -0.19
CA VAL A 475 5.81 10.09 0.78
C VAL A 475 4.66 10.47 1.72
N PRO A 476 3.40 10.66 1.27
CA PRO A 476 2.29 10.95 2.18
C PRO A 476 2.04 9.84 3.20
N THR A 477 2.10 8.59 2.76
CA THR A 477 1.94 7.41 3.64
C THR A 477 3.09 7.33 4.65
N LEU A 478 4.33 7.54 4.22
CA LEU A 478 5.50 7.56 5.10
C LEU A 478 5.42 8.67 6.13
N ALA A 479 4.94 9.86 5.76
CA ALA A 479 4.74 10.95 6.70
C ALA A 479 3.75 10.59 7.81
N VAL A 480 2.61 9.96 7.46
CA VAL A 480 1.65 9.46 8.43
C VAL A 480 2.28 8.39 9.33
N LEU A 481 3.00 7.42 8.77
CA LEU A 481 3.68 6.37 9.53
C LEU A 481 4.70 6.95 10.51
N PHE A 482 5.48 7.94 10.12
CA PHE A 482 6.43 8.60 11.02
C PHE A 482 5.75 9.36 12.16
N LEU A 483 4.56 9.91 11.93
CA LEU A 483 3.75 10.46 13.03
C LEU A 483 3.26 9.37 13.98
N LEU A 484 2.85 8.21 13.48
CA LEU A 484 2.48 7.05 14.31
C LEU A 484 3.68 6.56 15.13
N PHE A 485 4.88 6.50 14.55
CA PHE A 485 6.12 6.19 15.28
C PHE A 485 6.31 7.18 16.44
N GLU A 486 6.10 8.47 16.23
CA GLU A 486 6.27 9.47 17.27
C GLU A 486 5.27 9.33 18.41
N VAL A 487 4.01 8.98 18.12
CA VAL A 487 3.00 8.71 19.17
C VAL A 487 3.43 7.55 20.06
N PHE A 488 3.88 6.45 19.48
CA PHE A 488 4.43 5.31 20.21
C PHE A 488 5.67 5.70 21.02
N ALA A 489 6.64 6.34 20.38
CA ALA A 489 7.90 6.76 20.97
C ALA A 489 7.70 7.70 22.16
N SER A 490 6.76 8.65 22.05
CA SER A 490 6.40 9.56 23.14
C SER A 490 5.80 8.79 24.33
N GLY A 491 5.02 7.74 24.08
CA GLY A 491 4.51 6.84 25.13
C GLY A 491 5.64 6.14 25.90
N VAL A 492 6.57 5.50 25.18
CA VAL A 492 7.74 4.85 25.79
C VAL A 492 8.58 5.86 26.60
N TYR A 493 8.87 7.01 25.98
CA TYR A 493 9.72 8.03 26.61
C TYR A 493 9.09 8.65 27.85
N ALA A 494 7.78 8.81 27.87
CA ALA A 494 7.05 9.29 29.05
C ALA A 494 7.10 8.28 30.20
N ALA A 495 7.12 6.98 29.93
CA ALA A 495 7.11 5.93 30.94
C ALA A 495 8.51 5.69 31.56
N SER A 496 9.56 5.60 30.75
CA SER A 496 10.88 5.13 31.22
C SER A 496 12.08 5.89 30.66
N ARG A 497 11.87 6.80 29.73
CA ARG A 497 12.94 7.47 28.97
C ARG A 497 13.87 6.51 28.21
N ASN A 498 13.44 5.26 28.01
CA ASN A 498 14.23 4.23 27.37
C ASN A 498 14.15 4.35 25.84
N TRP A 499 15.03 5.16 25.27
CA TRP A 499 15.14 5.38 23.82
C TRP A 499 15.63 4.13 23.06
N LEU A 500 16.24 3.13 23.72
CA LEU A 500 16.63 1.86 23.09
C LEU A 500 15.41 1.03 22.73
N VAL A 501 14.37 0.99 23.58
CA VAL A 501 13.09 0.33 23.29
C VAL A 501 12.43 0.96 22.07
N ILE A 502 12.49 2.30 21.96
CA ILE A 502 11.97 3.03 20.80
C ILE A 502 12.70 2.60 19.53
N ALA A 503 14.04 2.63 19.54
CA ALA A 503 14.86 2.28 18.38
C ALA A 503 14.61 0.85 17.90
N VAL A 504 14.49 -0.13 18.80
CA VAL A 504 14.19 -1.52 18.48
C VAL A 504 12.79 -1.66 17.88
N ALA A 505 11.78 -1.03 18.47
CA ALA A 505 10.41 -1.10 17.97
C ALA A 505 10.27 -0.46 16.58
N GLU A 506 10.86 0.73 16.36
CA GLU A 506 10.78 1.46 15.09
C GLU A 506 11.53 0.75 13.97
N SER A 507 12.72 0.19 14.25
CA SER A 507 13.45 -0.62 13.26
C SER A 507 12.66 -1.86 12.85
N SER A 508 12.06 -2.56 13.81
CA SER A 508 11.24 -3.74 13.55
C SER A 508 9.96 -3.41 12.80
N TRP A 509 9.30 -2.30 13.16
CA TRP A 509 8.07 -1.87 12.51
C TRP A 509 8.32 -1.40 11.07
N LEU A 510 9.33 -0.55 10.83
CA LEU A 510 9.66 -0.12 9.48
C LEU A 510 10.10 -1.31 8.61
N ALA A 511 10.88 -2.23 9.17
CA ALA A 511 11.29 -3.45 8.47
C ALA A 511 10.11 -4.32 8.04
N TRP A 512 9.13 -4.51 8.95
CA TRP A 512 7.91 -5.22 8.63
C TRP A 512 7.12 -4.52 7.51
N LEU A 513 6.95 -3.19 7.57
CA LEU A 513 6.26 -2.43 6.54
C LEU A 513 6.98 -2.52 5.18
N VAL A 514 8.30 -2.38 5.15
CA VAL A 514 9.09 -2.53 3.93
C VAL A 514 8.91 -3.93 3.35
N ALA A 515 8.96 -4.96 4.19
CA ALA A 515 8.81 -6.33 3.75
C ALA A 515 7.42 -6.67 3.18
N ILE A 516 6.35 -6.08 3.70
CA ILE A 516 4.98 -6.34 3.18
C ILE A 516 4.64 -5.47 1.97
N LEU A 517 5.12 -4.22 1.92
CA LEU A 517 4.78 -3.27 0.87
C LEU A 517 5.67 -3.43 -0.37
N MET A 518 6.98 -3.62 -0.19
CA MET A 518 7.91 -3.63 -1.32
C MET A 518 7.84 -4.96 -2.09
N PRO A 519 7.84 -4.91 -3.43
CA PRO A 519 7.84 -6.11 -4.25
C PRO A 519 9.10 -6.95 -4.06
N LEU A 520 8.94 -8.28 -4.05
CA LEU A 520 10.06 -9.22 -4.09
C LEU A 520 10.61 -9.29 -5.51
N ARG A 521 11.95 -9.27 -5.64
CA ARG A 521 12.70 -9.41 -6.89
C ARG A 521 13.51 -10.71 -6.87
N ALA A 522 13.70 -11.33 -8.03
CA ALA A 522 14.68 -12.40 -8.18
C ALA A 522 16.08 -11.89 -7.81
N GLY A 523 16.81 -12.66 -7.04
CA GLY A 523 18.15 -12.29 -6.58
C GLY A 523 19.22 -12.57 -7.62
#